data_6c3fca95daaf51fc6d1ed9af0445fd8f
#
_entry.id   6c3fca95daaf51fc6d1ed9af0445fd8f
#
_cell.length_a   1.000
_cell.length_b   1.000
_cell.length_c   1.000
_cell.angle_alpha   90.00
_cell.angle_beta   90.00
_cell.angle_gamma   90.00
#
_symmetry.space_group_name_H-M   'P 1'
#
loop_
_entity.id
_entity.type
_entity.pdbx_description
1 polymer ?
#
loop_
_entity_poly.entity_id
_entity_poly.type
_entity_poly.pdbx_seq_one_letter_code
_entity_poly.pdbx_strand_id
1 'polypeptide(L)'
;EIPDGIIGIERTENVFAEMGVHVTCVDVNKEKINALVGGQIPIYEPGLDEMVLRNHREGRLNFTTDLVSVLDNVDVVFCAVGTPPDEDGSADLQYVLAVARQFGQKIKKYTVLVTKSTVPVGTAKKVKAVIEEELRQRGVEISFDVASNPEFLKEGAAIKDFMSPDRVVVGVESEKAKEMMTRLYRPFLLNNFRVIFTDIPSAEMIKYAANSMLATRISFMNDIANLCELVGADVNMVRKGIGSDSRIGSKFLYPGCGYGGSCFPK
;
A
#
# COMPACT_ATOMS: atom_id res chain seq x y z
N GLU A 1 -18.41 2.98 -15.64
CA GLU A 1 -18.74 2.24 -14.39
C GLU A 1 -17.49 2.09 -13.55
N ILE A 2 -17.62 2.25 -12.24
CA ILE A 2 -16.53 2.02 -11.28
C ILE A 2 -16.38 0.50 -11.12
N PRO A 3 -15.16 -0.07 -11.03
CA PRO A 3 -14.97 -1.50 -10.82
C PRO A 3 -15.69 -1.97 -9.57
N ASP A 4 -16.42 -3.06 -9.64
CA ASP A 4 -17.08 -3.66 -8.49
C ASP A 4 -16.08 -4.52 -7.71
N GLY A 5 -15.95 -4.24 -6.44
CA GLY A 5 -15.30 -5.08 -5.45
C GLY A 5 -13.76 -4.98 -5.37
N ILE A 6 -13.30 -4.55 -4.22
CA ILE A 6 -11.89 -4.55 -3.80
C ILE A 6 -11.75 -5.46 -2.59
N ILE A 7 -10.70 -6.27 -2.56
CA ILE A 7 -10.34 -7.08 -1.38
C ILE A 7 -9.06 -6.53 -0.78
N GLY A 8 -9.08 -6.18 0.50
CA GLY A 8 -7.90 -5.80 1.25
C GLY A 8 -8.28 -5.39 2.67
N ILE A 9 -7.37 -5.55 3.63
CA ILE A 9 -7.58 -5.06 4.98
C ILE A 9 -6.45 -4.13 5.34
N GLU A 10 -6.65 -2.87 5.06
CA GLU A 10 -5.84 -1.80 5.62
C GLU A 10 -6.61 -0.47 5.59
N ARG A 11 -5.98 0.60 6.09
CA ARG A 11 -6.53 1.95 6.22
C ARG A 11 -7.05 2.55 4.91
N THR A 12 -6.60 2.03 3.77
CA THR A 12 -6.85 2.60 2.43
C THR A 12 -8.09 2.06 1.75
N GLU A 13 -8.49 0.83 2.02
CA GLU A 13 -9.66 0.21 1.39
C GLU A 13 -10.95 0.91 1.83
N ASN A 14 -10.99 1.38 3.07
CA ASN A 14 -12.11 2.17 3.59
C ASN A 14 -12.33 3.47 2.81
N VAL A 15 -11.25 4.07 2.28
CA VAL A 15 -11.35 5.31 1.50
C VAL A 15 -11.92 5.05 0.11
N PHE A 16 -11.68 3.88 -0.50
CA PHE A 16 -12.38 3.50 -1.73
C PHE A 16 -13.88 3.34 -1.49
N ALA A 17 -14.28 2.75 -0.34
CA ALA A 17 -15.69 2.65 0.03
C ALA A 17 -16.33 4.04 0.21
N GLU A 18 -15.60 5.01 0.76
CA GLU A 18 -16.04 6.39 0.89
C GLU A 18 -16.27 7.06 -0.47
N MET A 19 -15.50 6.66 -1.49
CA MET A 19 -15.66 7.12 -2.87
C MET A 19 -16.75 6.39 -3.67
N GLY A 20 -17.53 5.51 -3.00
CA GLY A 20 -18.66 4.80 -3.62
C GLY A 20 -18.31 3.46 -4.25
N VAL A 21 -17.10 2.94 -4.03
CA VAL A 21 -16.71 1.60 -4.48
C VAL A 21 -17.20 0.57 -3.47
N HIS A 22 -17.72 -0.57 -3.93
CA HIS A 22 -17.99 -1.70 -3.04
C HIS A 22 -16.70 -2.40 -2.67
N VAL A 23 -16.41 -2.47 -1.38
CA VAL A 23 -15.17 -3.02 -0.82
C VAL A 23 -15.50 -4.17 0.12
N THR A 24 -14.80 -5.28 -0.03
CA THR A 24 -14.85 -6.38 0.94
C THR A 24 -13.45 -6.62 1.49
N CYS A 25 -13.30 -6.40 2.79
CA CYS A 25 -12.08 -6.70 3.51
C CYS A 25 -12.03 -8.18 3.90
N VAL A 26 -10.93 -8.85 3.57
CA VAL A 26 -10.72 -10.28 3.89
C VAL A 26 -9.51 -10.44 4.78
N ASP A 27 -9.68 -11.07 5.94
CA ASP A 27 -8.57 -11.44 6.84
C ASP A 27 -8.79 -12.86 7.38
N VAL A 28 -7.72 -13.61 7.50
CA VAL A 28 -7.76 -14.96 8.08
C VAL A 28 -8.05 -14.96 9.58
N ASN A 29 -7.84 -13.83 10.25
CA ASN A 29 -8.08 -13.66 11.67
C ASN A 29 -9.58 -13.41 11.95
N LYS A 30 -10.27 -14.45 12.42
CA LYS A 30 -11.70 -14.39 12.75
C LYS A 30 -12.04 -13.37 13.84
N GLU A 31 -11.17 -13.22 14.84
CA GLU A 31 -11.41 -12.28 15.95
C GLU A 31 -11.37 -10.84 15.44
N LYS A 32 -10.41 -10.53 14.58
CA LYS A 32 -10.30 -9.22 13.92
C LYS A 32 -11.53 -8.93 13.04
N ILE A 33 -11.97 -9.90 12.23
CA ILE A 33 -13.19 -9.74 11.40
C ILE A 33 -14.42 -9.56 12.28
N ASN A 34 -14.59 -10.35 13.33
CA ASN A 34 -15.73 -10.21 14.25
C ASN A 34 -15.74 -8.86 14.96
N ALA A 35 -14.58 -8.36 15.38
CA ALA A 35 -14.45 -7.04 15.97
C ALA A 35 -14.87 -5.93 14.98
N LEU A 36 -14.39 -6.00 13.73
CA LEU A 36 -14.75 -5.04 12.66
C LEU A 36 -16.25 -5.06 12.35
N VAL A 37 -16.85 -6.25 12.22
CA VAL A 37 -18.32 -6.41 12.04
C VAL A 37 -19.08 -5.83 13.24
N GLY A 38 -18.54 -5.98 14.46
CA GLY A 38 -19.07 -5.38 15.69
C GLY A 38 -18.79 -3.88 15.85
N GLY A 39 -18.15 -3.24 14.87
CA GLY A 39 -17.83 -1.82 14.90
C GLY A 39 -16.60 -1.44 15.73
N GLN A 40 -15.79 -2.41 16.12
CA GLN A 40 -14.52 -2.18 16.84
C GLN A 40 -13.38 -2.12 15.83
N ILE A 41 -12.81 -0.94 15.63
CA ILE A 41 -11.71 -0.73 14.69
C ILE A 41 -10.37 -0.92 15.45
N PRO A 42 -9.52 -1.89 15.04
CA PRO A 42 -8.32 -2.25 15.80
C PRO A 42 -7.16 -1.26 15.63
N ILE A 43 -7.33 -0.26 14.79
CA ILE A 43 -6.28 0.72 14.44
C ILE A 43 -6.82 2.12 14.70
N TYR A 44 -6.06 2.92 15.43
CA TYR A 44 -6.40 4.33 15.62
C TYR A 44 -5.87 5.18 14.46
N GLU A 45 -6.80 5.83 13.77
CA GLU A 45 -6.54 6.92 12.82
C GLU A 45 -7.66 7.96 12.95
N PRO A 46 -7.35 9.26 12.99
CA PRO A 46 -8.38 10.29 13.10
C PRO A 46 -9.43 10.19 11.99
N GLY A 47 -10.70 9.99 12.37
CA GLY A 47 -11.83 9.90 11.45
C GLY A 47 -12.05 8.51 10.80
N LEU A 48 -11.20 7.52 11.08
CA LEU A 48 -11.36 6.18 10.51
C LEU A 48 -12.60 5.47 11.03
N ASP A 49 -12.86 5.54 12.34
CA ASP A 49 -13.98 4.86 12.98
C ASP A 49 -15.32 5.29 12.36
N GLU A 50 -15.53 6.60 12.23
CA GLU A 50 -16.75 7.15 11.65
C GLU A 50 -16.93 6.74 10.19
N MET A 51 -15.82 6.74 9.42
CA MET A 51 -15.80 6.36 8.00
C MET A 51 -16.14 4.87 7.83
N VAL A 52 -15.50 3.99 8.61
CA VAL A 52 -15.75 2.53 8.58
C VAL A 52 -17.21 2.23 8.93
N LEU A 53 -17.69 2.75 10.05
CA LEU A 53 -19.06 2.50 10.53
C LEU A 53 -20.11 3.00 9.54
N ARG A 54 -19.89 4.17 8.94
CA ARG A 54 -20.79 4.72 7.92
C ARG A 54 -20.83 3.82 6.68
N ASN A 55 -19.67 3.50 6.10
CA ASN A 55 -19.59 2.70 4.88
C ASN A 55 -20.08 1.26 5.09
N HIS A 56 -19.85 0.69 6.27
CA HIS A 56 -20.37 -0.63 6.62
C HIS A 56 -21.90 -0.61 6.72
N ARG A 57 -22.49 0.39 7.39
CA ARG A 57 -23.95 0.57 7.49
C ARG A 57 -24.61 0.77 6.14
N GLU A 58 -23.94 1.46 5.22
CA GLU A 58 -24.44 1.71 3.86
C GLU A 58 -24.17 0.56 2.88
N GLY A 59 -23.56 -0.53 3.34
CA GLY A 59 -23.31 -1.74 2.54
C GLY A 59 -22.17 -1.61 1.54
N ARG A 60 -21.41 -0.49 1.55
CA ARG A 60 -20.24 -0.31 0.68
C ARG A 60 -18.98 -0.97 1.21
N LEU A 61 -18.92 -1.26 2.51
CA LEU A 61 -17.80 -1.91 3.16
C LEU A 61 -18.24 -3.17 3.89
N ASN A 62 -17.67 -4.30 3.52
CA ASN A 62 -17.96 -5.60 4.11
C ASN A 62 -16.70 -6.26 4.66
N PHE A 63 -16.87 -7.22 5.57
CA PHE A 63 -15.78 -7.95 6.20
C PHE A 63 -16.05 -9.45 6.17
N THR A 64 -15.06 -10.27 5.82
CA THR A 64 -15.19 -11.72 5.78
C THR A 64 -13.85 -12.41 6.01
N THR A 65 -13.88 -13.67 6.39
CA THR A 65 -12.69 -14.53 6.41
C THR A 65 -12.57 -15.40 5.17
N ASP A 66 -13.53 -15.34 4.25
CA ASP A 66 -13.62 -16.20 3.08
C ASP A 66 -13.32 -15.42 1.80
N LEU A 67 -12.06 -15.49 1.36
CA LEU A 67 -11.62 -14.91 0.09
C LEU A 67 -12.38 -15.51 -1.11
N VAL A 68 -12.68 -16.80 -1.05
CA VAL A 68 -13.27 -17.53 -2.18
C VAL A 68 -14.66 -17.02 -2.51
N SER A 69 -15.46 -16.75 -1.47
CA SER A 69 -16.85 -16.30 -1.64
C SER A 69 -16.96 -14.94 -2.33
N VAL A 70 -15.92 -14.13 -2.30
CA VAL A 70 -15.93 -12.76 -2.85
C VAL A 70 -15.25 -12.64 -4.20
N LEU A 71 -14.35 -13.56 -4.58
CA LEU A 71 -13.59 -13.48 -5.83
C LEU A 71 -14.44 -13.44 -7.10
N ASP A 72 -15.60 -14.09 -7.10
CA ASP A 72 -16.49 -14.11 -8.26
C ASP A 72 -17.11 -12.73 -8.56
N ASN A 73 -17.17 -11.85 -7.57
CA ASN A 73 -17.87 -10.56 -7.64
C ASN A 73 -16.92 -9.35 -7.64
N VAL A 74 -15.59 -9.57 -7.69
CA VAL A 74 -14.62 -8.49 -7.64
C VAL A 74 -13.79 -8.43 -8.92
N ASP A 75 -13.41 -7.22 -9.32
CA ASP A 75 -12.56 -6.96 -10.49
C ASP A 75 -11.11 -6.69 -10.11
N VAL A 76 -10.88 -6.22 -8.88
CA VAL A 76 -9.55 -5.87 -8.35
C VAL A 76 -9.38 -6.47 -6.97
N VAL A 77 -8.27 -7.14 -6.75
CA VAL A 77 -7.85 -7.68 -5.45
C VAL A 77 -6.59 -6.99 -5.00
N PHE A 78 -6.64 -6.28 -3.85
CA PHE A 78 -5.45 -5.71 -3.23
C PHE A 78 -4.84 -6.73 -2.26
N CYS A 79 -3.60 -7.11 -2.51
CA CYS A 79 -2.79 -7.89 -1.58
C CYS A 79 -2.04 -6.92 -0.65
N ALA A 80 -2.60 -6.72 0.55
CA ALA A 80 -2.09 -5.83 1.58
C ALA A 80 -1.70 -6.61 2.85
N VAL A 81 -1.06 -7.76 2.68
CA VAL A 81 -0.58 -8.61 3.78
C VAL A 81 0.76 -8.13 4.32
N GLY A 82 1.05 -8.48 5.57
CA GLY A 82 2.35 -8.17 6.18
C GLY A 82 3.51 -8.82 5.44
N THR A 83 4.62 -8.10 5.37
CA THR A 83 5.91 -8.58 4.85
C THR A 83 6.97 -8.37 5.93
N PRO A 84 6.98 -9.19 7.01
CA PRO A 84 7.96 -9.06 8.07
C PRO A 84 9.37 -9.31 7.52
N PRO A 85 10.41 -8.78 8.17
CA PRO A 85 11.78 -9.13 7.81
C PRO A 85 12.05 -10.62 8.14
N ASP A 86 12.73 -11.30 7.23
CA ASP A 86 13.28 -12.63 7.45
C ASP A 86 14.59 -12.54 8.27
N GLU A 87 15.18 -13.67 8.65
CA GLU A 87 16.42 -13.75 9.44
C GLU A 87 17.61 -13.06 8.76
N ASP A 88 17.65 -13.06 7.43
CA ASP A 88 18.68 -12.38 6.62
C ASP A 88 18.38 -10.90 6.33
N GLY A 89 17.27 -10.36 6.88
CA GLY A 89 16.82 -8.99 6.64
C GLY A 89 16.03 -8.79 5.34
N SER A 90 15.83 -9.83 4.53
CA SER A 90 14.94 -9.78 3.38
C SER A 90 13.47 -9.76 3.79
N ALA A 91 12.58 -9.31 2.91
CA ALA A 91 11.14 -9.37 3.18
C ALA A 91 10.61 -10.79 2.99
N ASP A 92 9.96 -11.33 4.01
CA ASP A 92 9.25 -12.61 3.90
C ASP A 92 8.02 -12.47 2.99
N LEU A 93 8.03 -13.18 1.88
CA LEU A 93 6.98 -13.16 0.87
C LEU A 93 5.95 -14.28 1.02
N GLN A 94 6.06 -15.13 2.03
CA GLN A 94 5.19 -16.31 2.19
C GLN A 94 3.69 -15.93 2.16
N TYR A 95 3.31 -14.84 2.81
CA TYR A 95 1.91 -14.39 2.85
C TYR A 95 1.45 -13.86 1.51
N VAL A 96 2.29 -13.10 0.80
CA VAL A 96 1.99 -12.58 -0.54
C VAL A 96 1.80 -13.74 -1.53
N LEU A 97 2.69 -14.72 -1.49
CA LEU A 97 2.61 -15.90 -2.36
C LEU A 97 1.45 -16.82 -1.98
N ALA A 98 1.06 -16.89 -0.69
CA ALA A 98 -0.14 -17.62 -0.27
C ALA A 98 -1.42 -17.00 -0.84
N VAL A 99 -1.54 -15.66 -0.83
CA VAL A 99 -2.65 -14.95 -1.47
C VAL A 99 -2.65 -15.20 -2.97
N ALA A 100 -1.49 -15.11 -3.64
CA ALA A 100 -1.37 -15.39 -5.08
C ALA A 100 -1.82 -16.82 -5.44
N ARG A 101 -1.46 -17.80 -4.62
CA ARG A 101 -1.88 -19.20 -4.77
C ARG A 101 -3.38 -19.35 -4.64
N GLN A 102 -3.98 -18.81 -3.57
CA GLN A 102 -5.43 -18.87 -3.38
C GLN A 102 -6.18 -18.16 -4.51
N PHE A 103 -5.67 -17.01 -4.96
CA PHE A 103 -6.21 -16.28 -6.11
C PHE A 103 -6.19 -17.17 -7.36
N GLY A 104 -5.03 -17.74 -7.74
CA GLY A 104 -4.91 -18.62 -8.91
C GLY A 104 -5.80 -19.86 -8.84
N GLN A 105 -5.98 -20.44 -7.63
CA GLN A 105 -6.86 -21.59 -7.41
C GLN A 105 -8.33 -21.29 -7.60
N LYS A 106 -8.75 -20.03 -7.51
CA LYS A 106 -10.18 -19.72 -7.32
C LYS A 106 -10.75 -18.74 -8.33
N ILE A 107 -9.96 -17.91 -9.00
CA ILE A 107 -10.47 -16.97 -10.00
C ILE A 107 -11.22 -17.70 -11.11
N LYS A 108 -12.30 -17.08 -11.60
CA LYS A 108 -13.16 -17.60 -12.69
C LYS A 108 -13.32 -16.58 -13.81
N LYS A 109 -12.97 -15.33 -13.60
CA LYS A 109 -13.03 -14.24 -14.57
C LYS A 109 -11.74 -13.43 -14.55
N TYR A 110 -11.60 -12.54 -15.53
CA TYR A 110 -10.52 -11.58 -15.53
C TYR A 110 -10.56 -10.73 -14.25
N THR A 111 -9.46 -10.71 -13.51
CA THR A 111 -9.30 -9.95 -12.27
C THR A 111 -7.86 -9.46 -12.18
N VAL A 112 -7.65 -8.27 -11.65
CA VAL A 112 -6.32 -7.72 -11.39
C VAL A 112 -5.92 -7.98 -9.95
N LEU A 113 -4.76 -8.64 -9.73
CA LEU A 113 -4.16 -8.74 -8.40
C LEU A 113 -3.15 -7.62 -8.22
N VAL A 114 -3.38 -6.74 -7.27
CA VAL A 114 -2.56 -5.57 -6.98
C VAL A 114 -1.74 -5.81 -5.71
N THR A 115 -0.42 -5.80 -5.81
CA THR A 115 0.48 -5.83 -4.66
C THR A 115 0.59 -4.43 -4.07
N LYS A 116 0.14 -4.26 -2.83
CA LYS A 116 0.20 -2.99 -2.10
C LYS A 116 1.28 -2.98 -1.03
N SER A 117 1.58 -4.13 -0.46
CA SER A 117 2.66 -4.33 0.52
C SER A 117 4.00 -3.84 -0.03
N THR A 118 4.88 -3.38 0.86
CA THR A 118 6.27 -3.09 0.50
C THR A 118 7.00 -4.40 0.24
N VAL A 119 7.39 -4.63 -0.99
CA VAL A 119 7.98 -5.90 -1.45
C VAL A 119 9.24 -5.64 -2.29
N PRO A 120 10.23 -6.53 -2.28
CA PRO A 120 11.40 -6.45 -3.13
C PRO A 120 11.05 -6.39 -4.61
N VAL A 121 11.89 -5.69 -5.39
CA VAL A 121 11.76 -5.62 -6.85
C VAL A 121 11.78 -7.03 -7.45
N GLY A 122 10.81 -7.31 -8.33
CA GLY A 122 10.62 -8.63 -8.93
C GLY A 122 9.61 -9.52 -8.20
N THR A 123 8.99 -9.05 -7.12
CA THR A 123 7.95 -9.81 -6.41
C THR A 123 6.73 -10.05 -7.28
N ALA A 124 6.29 -9.06 -8.04
CA ALA A 124 5.16 -9.23 -8.95
C ALA A 124 5.38 -10.35 -9.99
N LYS A 125 6.62 -10.52 -10.46
CA LYS A 125 6.97 -11.64 -11.35
C LYS A 125 6.80 -12.99 -10.66
N LYS A 126 7.18 -13.11 -9.37
CA LYS A 126 6.98 -14.33 -8.58
C LYS A 126 5.49 -14.60 -8.36
N VAL A 127 4.73 -13.56 -8.03
CA VAL A 127 3.26 -13.61 -7.86
C VAL A 127 2.60 -14.12 -9.15
N LYS A 128 2.95 -13.55 -10.30
CA LYS A 128 2.43 -13.95 -11.62
C LYS A 128 2.72 -15.42 -11.91
N ALA A 129 3.95 -15.88 -11.69
CA ALA A 129 4.35 -17.27 -11.91
C ALA A 129 3.56 -18.25 -11.02
N VAL A 130 3.29 -17.90 -9.77
CA VAL A 130 2.47 -18.72 -8.86
C VAL A 130 1.03 -18.83 -9.38
N ILE A 131 0.43 -17.73 -9.83
CA ILE A 131 -0.94 -17.73 -10.36
C ILE A 131 -1.01 -18.57 -11.64
N GLU A 132 -0.07 -18.38 -12.56
CA GLU A 132 0.01 -19.15 -13.82
C GLU A 132 0.13 -20.65 -13.56
N GLU A 133 0.92 -21.06 -12.58
CA GLU A 133 1.07 -22.45 -12.17
C GLU A 133 -0.26 -23.04 -11.63
N GLU A 134 -0.98 -22.30 -10.78
CA GLU A 134 -2.26 -22.75 -10.24
C GLU A 134 -3.33 -22.87 -11.35
N LEU A 135 -3.38 -21.93 -12.30
CA LEU A 135 -4.28 -22.00 -13.45
C LEU A 135 -3.95 -23.20 -14.35
N ARG A 136 -2.66 -23.46 -14.57
CA ARG A 136 -2.19 -24.62 -15.33
C ARG A 136 -2.59 -25.93 -14.65
N GLN A 137 -2.44 -26.05 -13.33
CA GLN A 137 -2.87 -27.23 -12.57
C GLN A 137 -4.37 -27.46 -12.63
N ARG A 138 -5.16 -26.38 -12.71
CA ARG A 138 -6.62 -26.45 -12.89
C ARG A 138 -7.04 -26.79 -14.34
N GLY A 139 -6.14 -26.71 -15.30
CA GLY A 139 -6.45 -26.90 -16.72
C GLY A 139 -7.38 -25.85 -17.29
N VAL A 140 -7.31 -24.59 -16.80
CA VAL A 140 -8.16 -23.48 -17.25
C VAL A 140 -7.32 -22.34 -17.82
N GLU A 141 -7.89 -21.66 -18.83
CA GLU A 141 -7.31 -20.46 -19.42
C GLU A 141 -8.13 -19.24 -18.99
N ILE A 142 -7.69 -18.60 -17.91
CA ILE A 142 -8.30 -17.38 -17.39
C ILE A 142 -7.25 -16.27 -17.45
N SER A 143 -7.56 -15.20 -18.17
CA SER A 143 -6.69 -14.03 -18.22
C SER A 143 -6.73 -13.29 -16.89
N PHE A 144 -5.60 -12.78 -16.45
CA PHE A 144 -5.44 -11.94 -15.27
C PHE A 144 -4.28 -10.97 -15.48
N ASP A 145 -4.19 -9.96 -14.65
CA ASP A 145 -3.03 -9.09 -14.57
C ASP A 145 -2.53 -9.00 -13.12
N VAL A 146 -1.24 -8.72 -12.99
CA VAL A 146 -0.63 -8.31 -11.73
C VAL A 146 -0.27 -6.84 -11.83
N ALA A 147 -0.51 -6.08 -10.78
CA ALA A 147 -0.10 -4.69 -10.68
C ALA A 147 0.65 -4.44 -9.36
N SER A 148 1.45 -3.39 -9.32
CA SER A 148 2.09 -2.90 -8.09
C SER A 148 1.57 -1.50 -7.78
N ASN A 149 1.07 -1.31 -6.56
CA ASN A 149 0.56 -0.03 -6.11
C ASN A 149 1.06 0.26 -4.69
N PRO A 150 2.35 0.60 -4.55
CA PRO A 150 2.93 0.88 -3.26
C PRO A 150 2.27 2.09 -2.60
N GLU A 151 2.07 2.02 -1.29
CA GLU A 151 1.48 3.09 -0.52
C GLU A 151 2.57 3.99 0.09
N PHE A 152 2.23 5.29 0.29
CA PHE A 152 3.14 6.31 0.84
C PHE A 152 2.50 7.06 2.01
N LEU A 153 1.57 6.42 2.71
CA LEU A 153 0.81 7.02 3.80
C LEU A 153 1.68 7.27 5.04
N LYS A 154 1.35 8.31 5.77
CA LYS A 154 1.94 8.62 7.07
C LYS A 154 1.03 8.12 8.18
N GLU A 155 1.55 7.38 9.13
CA GLU A 155 0.81 6.97 10.32
C GLU A 155 0.29 8.20 11.09
N GLY A 156 -0.98 8.15 11.52
CA GLY A 156 -1.66 9.28 12.15
C GLY A 156 -2.22 10.34 11.19
N ALA A 157 -1.99 10.20 9.87
CA ALA A 157 -2.53 11.06 8.84
C ALA A 157 -2.98 10.28 7.58
N ALA A 158 -3.13 8.96 7.70
CA ALA A 158 -3.33 8.06 6.56
C ALA A 158 -4.59 8.40 5.74
N ILE A 159 -5.70 8.71 6.38
CA ILE A 159 -6.94 9.10 5.68
C ILE A 159 -6.72 10.39 4.88
N LYS A 160 -6.15 11.41 5.52
CA LYS A 160 -5.86 12.69 4.85
C LYS A 160 -4.91 12.49 3.67
N ASP A 161 -3.84 11.72 3.87
CA ASP A 161 -2.85 11.44 2.83
C ASP A 161 -3.45 10.62 1.67
N PHE A 162 -4.41 9.73 1.95
CA PHE A 162 -5.08 8.98 0.89
C PHE A 162 -6.12 9.81 0.14
N MET A 163 -6.90 10.61 0.86
CA MET A 163 -7.89 11.53 0.26
C MET A 163 -7.23 12.65 -0.55
N SER A 164 -5.99 12.96 -0.22
CA SER A 164 -5.21 14.06 -0.81
C SER A 164 -3.74 13.66 -0.96
N PRO A 165 -3.44 12.61 -1.76
CA PRO A 165 -2.09 12.09 -1.86
C PRO A 165 -1.19 13.03 -2.66
N ASP A 166 0.08 13.14 -2.24
CA ASP A 166 1.11 13.83 -3.04
C ASP A 166 1.25 13.16 -4.41
N ARG A 167 1.07 11.84 -4.46
CA ARG A 167 1.09 11.00 -5.65
C ARG A 167 0.49 9.62 -5.40
N VAL A 168 -0.04 9.01 -6.44
CA VAL A 168 -0.33 7.58 -6.53
C VAL A 168 0.60 6.96 -7.56
N VAL A 169 1.27 5.86 -7.23
CA VAL A 169 2.14 5.13 -8.17
C VAL A 169 1.49 3.80 -8.50
N VAL A 170 1.36 3.49 -9.77
CA VAL A 170 0.77 2.24 -10.26
C VAL A 170 1.66 1.65 -11.33
N GLY A 171 2.26 0.50 -11.03
CA GLY A 171 3.01 -0.32 -11.98
C GLY A 171 2.08 -1.33 -12.65
N VAL A 172 2.01 -1.33 -13.96
CA VAL A 172 1.18 -2.23 -14.77
C VAL A 172 1.90 -2.66 -16.04
N GLU A 173 1.50 -3.81 -16.60
CA GLU A 173 2.03 -4.32 -17.87
C GLU A 173 1.02 -4.21 -19.02
N SER A 174 -0.29 -4.18 -18.73
CA SER A 174 -1.34 -4.14 -19.74
C SER A 174 -2.15 -2.85 -19.72
N GLU A 175 -2.64 -2.40 -20.88
CA GLU A 175 -3.56 -1.27 -20.96
C GLU A 175 -4.89 -1.57 -20.26
N LYS A 176 -5.33 -2.83 -20.23
CA LYS A 176 -6.56 -3.24 -19.54
C LYS A 176 -6.45 -3.04 -18.03
N ALA A 177 -5.34 -3.46 -17.41
CA ALA A 177 -5.06 -3.20 -16.00
C ALA A 177 -4.94 -1.70 -15.71
N LYS A 178 -4.28 -0.95 -16.60
CA LYS A 178 -4.13 0.51 -16.49
C LYS A 178 -5.47 1.23 -16.53
N GLU A 179 -6.37 0.85 -17.45
CA GLU A 179 -7.73 1.41 -17.52
C GLU A 179 -8.52 1.12 -16.24
N MET A 180 -8.42 -0.11 -15.72
CA MET A 180 -9.11 -0.51 -14.50
C MET A 180 -8.61 0.28 -13.29
N MET A 181 -7.30 0.40 -13.12
CA MET A 181 -6.70 1.21 -12.05
C MET A 181 -7.01 2.71 -12.24
N THR A 182 -7.08 3.21 -13.48
CA THR A 182 -7.50 4.60 -13.76
C THR A 182 -8.93 4.85 -13.31
N ARG A 183 -9.85 3.93 -13.60
CA ARG A 183 -11.26 4.04 -13.15
C ARG A 183 -11.36 4.04 -11.63
N LEU A 184 -10.61 3.16 -10.98
CA LEU A 184 -10.57 3.06 -9.52
C LEU A 184 -10.09 4.35 -8.85
N TYR A 185 -9.03 4.97 -9.38
CA TYR A 185 -8.47 6.20 -8.83
C TYR A 185 -9.14 7.48 -9.36
N ARG A 186 -10.06 7.36 -10.32
CA ARG A 186 -10.73 8.52 -10.94
C ARG A 186 -11.35 9.51 -9.95
N PRO A 187 -12.04 9.09 -8.87
CA PRO A 187 -12.61 10.03 -7.91
C PRO A 187 -11.56 10.94 -7.26
N PHE A 188 -10.34 10.44 -7.10
CA PHE A 188 -9.22 11.19 -6.51
C PHE A 188 -8.58 12.17 -7.51
N LEU A 189 -8.71 11.93 -8.83
CA LEU A 189 -8.11 12.77 -9.87
C LEU A 189 -8.83 14.13 -10.02
N LEU A 190 -10.05 14.26 -9.54
CA LEU A 190 -10.83 15.49 -9.58
C LEU A 190 -10.18 16.67 -8.84
N ASN A 191 -9.22 16.38 -7.95
CA ASN A 191 -8.51 17.35 -7.14
C ASN A 191 -7.05 17.59 -7.60
N ASN A 192 -6.72 17.40 -8.88
CA ASN A 192 -5.37 17.55 -9.45
C ASN A 192 -4.33 16.54 -8.93
N PHE A 193 -4.74 15.36 -8.44
CA PHE A 193 -3.79 14.33 -8.03
C PHE A 193 -3.13 13.66 -9.23
N ARG A 194 -1.85 13.38 -9.07
CA ARG A 194 -1.06 12.71 -10.12
C ARG A 194 -1.04 11.21 -9.85
N VAL A 195 -1.65 10.45 -10.76
CA VAL A 195 -1.37 9.01 -10.88
C VAL A 195 -0.19 8.86 -11.83
N ILE A 196 0.87 8.27 -11.33
CA ILE A 196 2.08 7.94 -12.10
C ILE A 196 1.95 6.48 -12.51
N PHE A 197 1.65 6.24 -13.78
CA PHE A 197 1.71 4.91 -14.35
C PHE A 197 3.12 4.62 -14.84
N THR A 198 3.63 3.43 -14.48
CA THR A 198 4.97 2.97 -14.86
C THR A 198 4.97 1.45 -15.01
N ASP A 199 6.11 0.85 -15.36
CA ASP A 199 6.31 -0.60 -15.26
C ASP A 199 6.34 -1.05 -13.80
N ILE A 200 6.10 -2.33 -13.57
CA ILE A 200 5.97 -2.88 -12.23
C ILE A 200 7.30 -2.79 -11.45
N PRO A 201 8.46 -3.17 -11.99
CA PRO A 201 9.73 -3.03 -11.29
C PRO A 201 10.05 -1.60 -10.84
N SER A 202 9.73 -0.60 -11.68
CA SER A 202 9.88 0.80 -11.31
C SER A 202 8.95 1.21 -10.18
N ALA A 203 7.70 0.76 -10.17
CA ALA A 203 6.76 1.02 -9.08
C ALA A 203 7.25 0.43 -7.75
N GLU A 204 7.73 -0.83 -7.76
CA GLU A 204 8.33 -1.48 -6.60
C GLU A 204 9.56 -0.71 -6.10
N MET A 205 10.47 -0.30 -7.01
CA MET A 205 11.68 0.44 -6.67
C MET A 205 11.40 1.84 -6.11
N ILE A 206 10.40 2.57 -6.62
CA ILE A 206 10.06 3.91 -6.15
C ILE A 206 9.79 3.93 -4.64
N LYS A 207 9.14 2.89 -4.11
CA LYS A 207 8.87 2.79 -2.67
C LYS A 207 10.16 2.68 -1.86
N TYR A 208 11.06 1.79 -2.26
CA TYR A 208 12.36 1.63 -1.59
C TYR A 208 13.22 2.88 -1.70
N ALA A 209 13.34 3.45 -2.89
CA ALA A 209 14.13 4.67 -3.11
C ALA A 209 13.61 5.84 -2.26
N ALA A 210 12.27 6.01 -2.16
CA ALA A 210 11.68 7.05 -1.34
C ALA A 210 12.00 6.85 0.15
N ASN A 211 11.80 5.65 0.69
CA ASN A 211 12.09 5.35 2.09
C ASN A 211 13.58 5.50 2.41
N SER A 212 14.45 4.99 1.55
CA SER A 212 15.91 5.10 1.71
C SER A 212 16.39 6.56 1.70
N MET A 213 15.83 7.40 0.80
CA MET A 213 16.15 8.82 0.77
C MET A 213 15.75 9.51 2.08
N LEU A 214 14.56 9.23 2.61
CA LEU A 214 14.11 9.82 3.86
C LEU A 214 14.98 9.37 5.06
N ALA A 215 15.32 8.08 5.13
CA ALA A 215 16.21 7.55 6.16
C ALA A 215 17.62 8.16 6.05
N THR A 216 18.16 8.30 4.84
CA THR A 216 19.46 8.94 4.57
C THR A 216 19.48 10.39 5.06
N ARG A 217 18.41 11.16 4.84
CA ARG A 217 18.32 12.55 5.32
C ARG A 217 18.39 12.64 6.85
N ILE A 218 17.75 11.73 7.57
CA ILE A 218 17.82 11.66 9.04
C ILE A 218 19.24 11.30 9.47
N SER A 219 19.85 10.26 8.88
CA SER A 219 21.22 9.84 9.19
C SER A 219 22.23 10.95 8.89
N PHE A 220 22.09 11.65 7.75
CA PHE A 220 22.92 12.81 7.44
C PHE A 220 22.83 13.90 8.53
N MET A 221 21.63 14.21 9.00
CA MET A 221 21.48 15.22 10.05
C MET A 221 22.04 14.75 11.38
N ASN A 222 22.05 13.45 11.68
CA ASN A 222 22.72 12.91 12.87
C ASN A 222 24.24 13.09 12.80
N ASP A 223 24.85 12.83 11.63
CA ASP A 223 26.29 13.09 11.44
C ASP A 223 26.62 14.57 11.56
N ILE A 224 25.79 15.44 10.99
CA ILE A 224 25.94 16.90 11.15
C ILE A 224 25.77 17.33 12.63
N ALA A 225 24.88 16.71 13.39
CA ALA A 225 24.73 17.00 14.81
C ALA A 225 26.00 16.67 15.60
N ASN A 226 26.60 15.50 15.36
CA ASN A 226 27.86 15.10 15.97
C ASN A 226 29.00 16.09 15.61
N LEU A 227 29.06 16.52 14.34
CA LEU A 227 30.05 17.52 13.92
C LEU A 227 29.80 18.88 14.59
N CYS A 228 28.56 19.31 14.72
CA CYS A 228 28.21 20.56 15.42
C CYS A 228 28.70 20.55 16.86
N GLU A 229 28.55 19.44 17.58
CA GLU A 229 29.08 19.30 18.96
C GLU A 229 30.61 19.50 19.01
N LEU A 230 31.34 18.95 18.04
CA LEU A 230 32.79 19.05 17.96
C LEU A 230 33.28 20.48 17.65
N VAL A 231 32.56 21.23 16.84
CA VAL A 231 32.97 22.57 16.35
C VAL A 231 32.26 23.71 17.08
N GLY A 232 31.37 23.42 18.05
CA GLY A 232 30.63 24.43 18.82
C GLY A 232 29.52 25.11 18.02
N ALA A 233 28.94 24.46 16.98
CA ALA A 233 27.83 24.99 16.20
C ALA A 233 26.47 24.53 16.77
N ASP A 234 25.41 25.31 16.55
CA ASP A 234 24.04 24.94 16.89
C ASP A 234 23.40 24.17 15.72
N VAL A 235 23.16 22.86 15.90
CA VAL A 235 22.55 22.00 14.88
C VAL A 235 21.16 22.48 14.44
N ASN A 236 20.39 23.13 15.33
CA ASN A 236 19.06 23.63 14.96
C ASN A 236 19.18 24.82 13.99
N MET A 237 20.19 25.67 14.19
CA MET A 237 20.48 26.77 13.27
C MET A 237 21.01 26.26 11.93
N VAL A 238 21.90 25.26 11.95
CA VAL A 238 22.38 24.59 10.75
C VAL A 238 21.22 23.97 9.97
N ARG A 239 20.37 23.20 10.65
CA ARG A 239 19.16 22.61 10.07
C ARG A 239 18.24 23.65 9.44
N LYS A 240 17.98 24.75 10.16
CA LYS A 240 17.15 25.85 9.65
C LYS A 240 17.78 26.51 8.43
N GLY A 241 19.10 26.73 8.47
CA GLY A 241 19.84 27.34 7.38
C GLY A 241 19.78 26.49 6.10
N ILE A 242 20.20 25.23 6.16
CA ILE A 242 20.19 24.34 4.97
C ILE A 242 18.76 24.03 4.51
N GLY A 243 17.80 23.88 5.44
CA GLY A 243 16.41 23.60 5.12
C GLY A 243 15.66 24.75 4.45
N SER A 244 16.19 25.97 4.51
CA SER A 244 15.63 27.13 3.79
C SER A 244 15.97 27.14 2.30
N ASP A 245 16.96 26.38 1.85
CA ASP A 245 17.26 26.17 0.45
C ASP A 245 16.15 25.29 -0.19
N SER A 246 15.47 25.82 -1.21
CA SER A 246 14.35 25.14 -1.90
C SER A 246 14.77 23.84 -2.56
N ARG A 247 16.05 23.65 -2.89
CA ARG A 247 16.60 22.39 -3.45
C ARG A 247 16.71 21.30 -2.39
N ILE A 248 16.83 21.67 -1.11
CA ILE A 248 16.97 20.77 0.03
C ILE A 248 15.60 20.60 0.72
N GLY A 249 15.00 21.71 1.15
CA GLY A 249 13.76 21.71 1.93
C GLY A 249 13.95 21.19 3.36
N SER A 250 13.03 21.52 4.25
CA SER A 250 13.16 21.28 5.70
C SER A 250 12.70 19.89 6.18
N LYS A 251 12.06 19.09 5.34
CA LYS A 251 11.48 17.80 5.72
C LYS A 251 12.55 16.75 5.95
N PHE A 252 12.39 15.93 6.99
CA PHE A 252 13.31 14.84 7.37
C PHE A 252 14.75 15.27 7.69
N LEU A 253 14.95 16.54 8.04
CA LEU A 253 16.20 17.06 8.60
C LEU A 253 16.08 17.14 10.12
N TYR A 254 15.84 16.01 10.79
CA TYR A 254 15.59 15.95 12.23
C TYR A 254 16.69 15.14 12.92
N PRO A 255 17.68 15.78 13.56
CA PRO A 255 18.69 15.06 14.35
C PRO A 255 18.04 14.45 15.59
N GLY A 256 18.48 13.25 15.95
CA GLY A 256 17.99 12.50 17.10
C GLY A 256 18.74 11.19 17.26
N CYS A 257 18.18 10.21 17.95
CA CYS A 257 18.81 8.92 18.19
C CYS A 257 18.86 7.96 16.96
N GLY A 258 18.47 8.43 15.79
CA GLY A 258 18.41 7.66 14.54
C GLY A 258 17.03 7.77 13.88
N TYR A 259 16.80 6.95 12.88
CA TYR A 259 15.44 6.77 12.34
C TYR A 259 14.81 5.53 12.98
N GLY A 260 13.48 5.52 13.05
CA GLY A 260 12.71 4.42 13.63
C GLY A 260 11.40 4.20 12.90
N GLY A 261 10.50 3.43 13.54
CA GLY A 261 9.22 3.05 12.99
C GLY A 261 9.26 1.75 12.18
N SER A 262 8.10 1.31 11.71
CA SER A 262 7.95 0.02 11.00
C SER A 262 8.31 0.08 9.51
N CYS A 263 8.47 1.28 8.95
CA CYS A 263 8.59 1.48 7.49
C CYS A 263 10.03 1.50 6.97
N PHE A 264 10.95 2.15 7.69
CA PHE A 264 12.33 2.31 7.21
C PHE A 264 13.21 1.05 7.32
N PRO A 265 13.04 0.17 8.32
CA PRO A 265 13.81 -1.06 8.43
C PRO A 265 13.45 -2.17 7.45
N LYS A 266 12.42 -1.97 6.63
CA LYS A 266 11.93 -2.98 5.67
C LYS A 266 12.68 -2.94 4.36
#